data_339bf048efc9961e1de5419fdfdce1c3
#
_entry.id   339bf048efc9961e1de5419fdfdce1c3
#
_cell.length_a   1.000
_cell.length_b   1.000
_cell.length_c   1.000
_cell.angle_alpha   90.00
_cell.angle_beta   90.00
_cell.angle_gamma   90.00
#
_symmetry.space_group_name_H-M   'P 1'
#
loop_
_entity.id
_entity.type
_entity.pdbx_description
1 polymer ?
#
loop_
_entity_poly.entity_id
_entity_poly.type
_entity_poly.pdbx_seq_one_letter_code
_entity_poly.pdbx_strand_id
1 'polypeptide(L)'
;MRLTRLLLMAACISAVFFALLDLVEGHVISLYLRNSDYIGQKRQEQLESLQDYITDHKLYSENIYELRGWLKTQPAVALQIFMDGELIYDSYFQEADGSWEVGSDENSRSEHLSTVELGDGEAAVFLRGFYVYHFYTYAFIVEIILSSGVFVLIVLAGIQKTIRYIRRLQSEIEILEGGDLDYSITVSGRDELASLAAGLDAMRDSYVPKHESILRNNENE
;
A
#
# COMPACT_ATOMS: atom_id res chain seq x y z
N MET A 1 9.60 8.34 26.43
CA MET A 1 9.74 9.39 25.40
C MET A 1 10.51 8.98 24.13
N ARG A 2 11.55 8.15 24.17
CA ARG A 2 12.31 7.71 22.97
C ARG A 2 11.47 6.85 22.02
N LEU A 3 10.73 5.88 22.56
CA LEU A 3 9.92 4.95 21.76
C LEU A 3 8.80 5.66 20.99
N THR A 4 8.08 6.57 21.63
CA THR A 4 7.02 7.37 20.98
C THR A 4 7.57 8.26 19.86
N ARG A 5 8.72 8.88 20.05
CA ARG A 5 9.39 9.66 18.98
C ARG A 5 9.87 8.77 17.84
N LEU A 6 10.40 7.59 18.14
CA LEU A 6 10.80 6.62 17.13
C LEU A 6 9.60 6.18 16.29
N LEU A 7 8.48 5.82 16.93
CA LEU A 7 7.26 5.41 16.25
C LEU A 7 6.69 6.54 15.37
N LEU A 8 6.66 7.78 15.88
CA LEU A 8 6.23 8.93 15.11
C LEU A 8 7.14 9.21 13.90
N MET A 9 8.45 9.15 14.08
CA MET A 9 9.40 9.30 12.96
C MET A 9 9.26 8.18 11.96
N ALA A 10 9.13 6.93 12.40
CA ALA A 10 8.92 5.79 11.52
C ALA A 10 7.62 5.95 10.72
N ALA A 11 6.53 6.37 11.37
CA ALA A 11 5.24 6.62 10.72
C ALA A 11 5.35 7.77 9.68
N CYS A 12 6.01 8.89 10.03
CA CYS A 12 6.20 10.00 9.10
C CYS A 12 7.03 9.59 7.88
N ILE A 13 8.14 8.88 8.09
CA ILE A 13 9.00 8.41 6.99
C ILE A 13 8.25 7.42 6.10
N SER A 14 7.52 6.47 6.70
CA SER A 14 6.70 5.51 5.96
C SER A 14 5.58 6.19 5.17
N ALA A 15 4.92 7.21 5.74
CA ALA A 15 3.89 7.97 5.03
C ALA A 15 4.45 8.79 3.86
N VAL A 16 5.62 9.42 4.04
CA VAL A 16 6.30 10.12 2.94
C VAL A 16 6.73 9.14 1.85
N PHE A 17 7.23 7.98 2.23
CA PHE A 17 7.62 6.92 1.28
C PHE A 17 6.41 6.42 0.49
N PHE A 18 5.27 6.18 1.15
CA PHE A 18 4.01 5.82 0.50
C PHE A 18 3.58 6.90 -0.51
N ALA A 19 3.54 8.17 -0.11
CA ALA A 19 3.16 9.27 -1.01
C ALA A 19 4.09 9.41 -2.23
N LEU A 20 5.38 9.11 -2.07
CA LEU A 20 6.32 9.10 -3.19
C LEU A 20 6.07 7.92 -4.13
N LEU A 21 5.74 6.74 -3.61
CA LEU A 21 5.39 5.58 -4.42
C LEU A 21 4.11 5.83 -5.21
N ASP A 22 3.04 6.34 -4.59
CA ASP A 22 1.77 6.70 -5.23
C ASP A 22 1.97 7.67 -6.40
N LEU A 23 2.81 8.69 -6.20
CA LEU A 23 3.14 9.67 -7.25
C LEU A 23 3.90 9.03 -8.42
N VAL A 24 4.85 8.13 -8.13
CA VAL A 24 5.62 7.41 -9.15
C VAL A 24 4.74 6.41 -9.89
N GLU A 25 3.90 5.67 -9.16
CA GLU A 25 2.97 4.67 -9.69
C GLU A 25 2.03 5.30 -10.71
N GLY A 26 1.34 6.39 -10.34
CA GLY A 26 0.44 7.09 -11.24
C GLY A 26 1.11 7.53 -12.54
N HIS A 27 2.38 7.98 -12.45
CA HIS A 27 3.16 8.36 -13.63
C HIS A 27 3.56 7.16 -14.48
N VAL A 28 4.02 6.07 -13.87
CA VAL A 28 4.43 4.84 -14.57
C VAL A 28 3.25 4.19 -15.27
N ILE A 29 2.12 4.03 -14.58
CA ILE A 29 0.90 3.44 -15.15
C ILE A 29 0.41 4.30 -16.32
N SER A 30 0.37 5.62 -16.17
CA SER A 30 -0.07 6.53 -17.25
C SER A 30 0.83 6.47 -18.47
N LEU A 31 2.15 6.39 -18.29
CA LEU A 31 3.11 6.21 -19.38
C LEU A 31 2.95 4.85 -20.06
N TYR A 32 2.77 3.78 -19.29
CA TYR A 32 2.58 2.44 -19.83
C TYR A 32 1.31 2.37 -20.67
N LEU A 33 0.18 2.84 -20.14
CA LEU A 33 -1.11 2.83 -20.84
C LEU A 33 -1.12 3.72 -22.10
N ARG A 34 -0.39 4.84 -22.07
CA ARG A 34 -0.27 5.73 -23.23
C ARG A 34 0.64 5.18 -24.32
N ASN A 35 1.66 4.43 -23.95
CA ASN A 35 2.68 3.93 -24.88
C ASN A 35 2.36 2.50 -25.40
N SER A 36 1.51 1.76 -24.72
CA SER A 36 1.02 0.46 -25.16
C SER A 36 -0.40 0.60 -25.69
N ASP A 37 -0.68 -0.01 -26.84
CA ASP A 37 -2.04 -0.13 -27.37
C ASP A 37 -2.86 -1.22 -26.60
N TYR A 38 -2.58 -1.31 -25.30
CA TYR A 38 -3.16 -2.34 -24.43
C TYR A 38 -4.69 -2.24 -24.34
N ILE A 39 -5.21 -1.02 -24.21
CA ILE A 39 -6.65 -0.78 -24.11
C ILE A 39 -7.33 -1.11 -25.43
N GLY A 40 -6.72 -0.74 -26.57
CA GLY A 40 -7.22 -1.06 -27.90
C GLY A 40 -7.25 -2.56 -28.15
N GLN A 41 -6.15 -3.26 -27.88
CA GLN A 41 -6.07 -4.71 -28.01
C GLN A 41 -7.07 -5.44 -27.12
N LYS A 42 -7.22 -5.04 -25.86
CA LYS A 42 -8.21 -5.66 -24.95
C LYS A 42 -9.64 -5.41 -25.39
N ARG A 43 -9.94 -4.23 -25.93
CA ARG A 43 -11.26 -3.92 -26.48
C ARG A 43 -11.54 -4.82 -27.71
N GLN A 44 -10.58 -4.95 -28.59
CA GLN A 44 -10.71 -5.78 -29.79
C GLN A 44 -10.96 -7.26 -29.41
N GLU A 45 -10.15 -7.79 -28.50
CA GLU A 45 -10.31 -9.16 -27.98
C GLU A 45 -11.70 -9.40 -27.39
N GLN A 46 -12.25 -8.40 -26.70
CA GLN A 46 -13.59 -8.52 -26.12
C GLN A 46 -14.71 -8.36 -27.14
N LEU A 47 -14.52 -7.52 -28.15
CA LEU A 47 -15.48 -7.41 -29.25
C LEU A 47 -15.55 -8.72 -30.06
N GLU A 48 -14.41 -9.34 -30.31
CA GLU A 48 -14.36 -10.66 -30.97
C GLU A 48 -15.06 -11.72 -30.10
N SER A 49 -14.77 -11.76 -28.80
CA SER A 49 -15.44 -12.66 -27.85
C SER A 49 -16.95 -12.43 -27.76
N LEU A 50 -17.38 -11.16 -27.83
CA LEU A 50 -18.80 -10.79 -27.85
C LEU A 50 -19.47 -11.27 -29.14
N GLN A 51 -18.84 -11.04 -30.29
CA GLN A 51 -19.35 -11.46 -31.59
C GLN A 51 -19.46 -13.01 -31.66
N ASP A 52 -18.46 -13.74 -31.18
CA ASP A 52 -18.46 -15.18 -31.08
C ASP A 52 -19.65 -15.68 -30.22
N TYR A 53 -19.85 -15.05 -29.05
CA TYR A 53 -20.97 -15.39 -28.17
C TYR A 53 -22.33 -15.12 -28.82
N ILE A 54 -22.50 -13.99 -29.51
CA ILE A 54 -23.71 -13.64 -30.26
C ILE A 54 -24.01 -14.70 -31.33
N THR A 55 -22.99 -15.11 -32.07
CA THR A 55 -23.10 -16.09 -33.16
C THR A 55 -23.42 -17.47 -32.63
N ASP A 56 -22.73 -17.93 -31.59
CA ASP A 56 -22.92 -19.27 -31.01
C ASP A 56 -24.31 -19.43 -30.38
N HIS A 57 -24.83 -18.38 -29.75
CA HIS A 57 -26.14 -18.40 -29.08
C HIS A 57 -27.27 -17.92 -30.00
N LYS A 58 -26.96 -17.54 -31.25
CA LYS A 58 -27.92 -17.03 -32.25
C LYS A 58 -28.77 -15.90 -31.65
N LEU A 59 -28.11 -14.85 -31.16
CA LEU A 59 -28.81 -13.73 -30.50
C LEU A 59 -29.42 -12.81 -31.55
N TYR A 60 -30.64 -12.39 -31.26
CA TYR A 60 -31.45 -11.40 -31.98
C TYR A 60 -31.76 -10.24 -31.01
N SER A 61 -32.28 -9.14 -31.52
CA SER A 61 -32.72 -8.02 -30.68
C SER A 61 -33.75 -8.44 -29.63
N GLU A 62 -34.64 -9.39 -29.93
CA GLU A 62 -35.68 -9.89 -29.01
C GLU A 62 -35.14 -10.68 -27.83
N ASN A 63 -34.03 -11.43 -28.00
CA ASN A 63 -33.43 -12.25 -26.92
C ASN A 63 -32.07 -11.74 -26.43
N ILE A 64 -31.78 -10.45 -26.67
CA ILE A 64 -30.50 -9.80 -26.33
C ILE A 64 -30.14 -9.87 -24.82
N TYR A 65 -31.14 -10.07 -23.94
CA TYR A 65 -30.94 -10.26 -22.50
C TYR A 65 -30.08 -11.47 -22.13
N GLU A 66 -29.94 -12.45 -23.03
CA GLU A 66 -29.06 -13.61 -22.83
C GLU A 66 -27.59 -13.24 -22.78
N LEU A 67 -27.19 -12.03 -23.23
CA LEU A 67 -25.85 -11.47 -23.06
C LEU A 67 -25.40 -11.39 -21.60
N ARG A 68 -26.33 -11.47 -20.63
CA ARG A 68 -25.97 -11.65 -19.22
C ARG A 68 -25.03 -12.84 -18.98
N GLY A 69 -25.15 -13.91 -19.77
CA GLY A 69 -24.27 -15.08 -19.69
C GLY A 69 -22.83 -14.68 -19.98
N TRP A 70 -22.62 -13.94 -21.06
CA TRP A 70 -21.31 -13.43 -21.45
C TRP A 70 -20.75 -12.44 -20.45
N LEU A 71 -21.54 -11.46 -20.00
CA LEU A 71 -21.11 -10.45 -19.02
C LEU A 71 -20.65 -11.04 -17.69
N LYS A 72 -21.24 -12.14 -17.23
CA LYS A 72 -20.77 -12.84 -16.01
C LYS A 72 -19.35 -13.39 -16.15
N THR A 73 -18.91 -13.66 -17.37
CA THR A 73 -17.53 -14.08 -17.65
C THR A 73 -16.57 -12.92 -17.80
N GLN A 74 -17.10 -11.68 -17.90
CA GLN A 74 -16.34 -10.43 -18.14
C GLN A 74 -16.61 -9.39 -17.04
N PRO A 75 -16.16 -9.63 -15.80
CA PRO A 75 -16.53 -8.78 -14.63
C PRO A 75 -16.05 -7.34 -14.70
N ALA A 76 -15.13 -7.02 -15.62
CA ALA A 76 -14.56 -5.68 -15.77
C ALA A 76 -15.08 -4.94 -17.01
N VAL A 77 -16.26 -5.30 -17.51
CA VAL A 77 -16.83 -4.75 -18.75
C VAL A 77 -18.24 -4.25 -18.52
N ALA A 78 -18.51 -3.07 -19.05
CA ALA A 78 -19.88 -2.58 -19.21
C ALA A 78 -20.21 -2.44 -20.69
N LEU A 79 -21.44 -2.76 -21.04
CA LEU A 79 -21.90 -2.91 -22.41
C LEU A 79 -23.21 -2.17 -22.62
N GLN A 80 -23.29 -1.37 -23.69
CA GLN A 80 -24.52 -0.81 -24.22
C GLN A 80 -24.62 -1.18 -25.70
N ILE A 81 -25.80 -1.61 -26.16
CA ILE A 81 -26.06 -1.98 -27.54
C ILE A 81 -27.21 -1.14 -28.07
N PHE A 82 -27.01 -0.60 -29.26
CA PHE A 82 -27.96 0.27 -29.96
C PHE A 82 -28.28 -0.36 -31.34
N MET A 83 -29.53 -0.45 -31.67
CA MET A 83 -30.00 -0.86 -33.01
C MET A 83 -30.90 0.22 -33.56
N ASP A 84 -30.68 0.66 -34.78
CA ASP A 84 -31.39 1.77 -35.41
C ASP A 84 -31.45 3.08 -34.57
N GLY A 85 -30.42 3.28 -33.72
CA GLY A 85 -30.33 4.42 -32.83
C GLY A 85 -31.10 4.27 -31.51
N GLU A 86 -31.82 3.17 -31.31
CA GLU A 86 -32.50 2.85 -30.06
C GLU A 86 -31.64 1.96 -29.18
N LEU A 87 -31.59 2.23 -27.87
CA LEU A 87 -30.88 1.42 -26.87
C LEU A 87 -31.65 0.13 -26.60
N ILE A 88 -31.14 -1.01 -27.06
CA ILE A 88 -31.78 -2.32 -26.88
C ILE A 88 -31.21 -3.12 -25.70
N TYR A 89 -29.98 -2.77 -25.24
CA TYR A 89 -29.35 -3.43 -24.10
C TYR A 89 -28.45 -2.48 -23.34
N ASP A 90 -28.56 -2.49 -21.99
CA ASP A 90 -27.66 -1.77 -21.09
C ASP A 90 -27.33 -2.61 -19.86
N SER A 91 -26.04 -2.92 -19.69
CA SER A 91 -25.57 -3.70 -18.56
C SER A 91 -25.64 -2.95 -17.22
N TYR A 92 -25.63 -1.62 -17.22
CA TYR A 92 -25.74 -0.82 -15.99
C TYR A 92 -27.16 -0.82 -15.40
N PHE A 93 -28.19 -0.88 -16.24
CA PHE A 93 -29.58 -0.85 -15.78
C PHE A 93 -30.04 -2.14 -15.09
N GLN A 94 -29.29 -3.22 -15.22
CA GLN A 94 -29.73 -4.53 -14.71
C GLN A 94 -29.22 -4.85 -13.30
N GLU A 95 -28.23 -4.12 -12.80
CA GLU A 95 -27.68 -4.33 -11.46
C GLU A 95 -28.10 -3.29 -10.43
N ALA A 96 -28.61 -2.14 -10.85
CA ALA A 96 -28.98 -1.06 -9.95
C ALA A 96 -30.49 -0.95 -9.79
N ASP A 97 -30.96 -0.95 -8.57
CA ASP A 97 -32.29 -0.54 -8.11
C ASP A 97 -32.55 0.92 -8.51
N GLY A 98 -32.79 1.16 -9.79
CA GLY A 98 -33.47 2.32 -10.38
C GLY A 98 -32.94 3.73 -10.14
N SER A 99 -31.74 3.96 -9.58
CA SER A 99 -31.34 5.28 -9.09
C SER A 99 -29.97 5.85 -9.54
N TRP A 100 -29.37 5.37 -10.63
CA TRP A 100 -28.14 5.99 -11.14
C TRP A 100 -28.42 6.81 -12.40
N GLU A 101 -28.28 8.11 -12.28
CA GLU A 101 -28.15 8.98 -13.44
C GLU A 101 -26.90 8.59 -14.22
N VAL A 102 -27.09 7.97 -15.38
CA VAL A 102 -26.02 7.76 -16.35
C VAL A 102 -25.55 9.15 -16.75
N GLY A 103 -24.36 9.54 -16.30
CA GLY A 103 -23.69 10.73 -16.78
C GLY A 103 -23.63 10.65 -18.31
N SER A 104 -24.49 11.40 -18.96
CA SER A 104 -24.63 11.53 -20.39
C SER A 104 -23.45 12.32 -20.94
N ASP A 105 -22.28 11.71 -20.97
CA ASP A 105 -21.16 12.25 -21.73
C ASP A 105 -21.30 11.78 -23.19
N GLU A 106 -22.22 12.44 -23.91
CA GLU A 106 -22.55 12.19 -25.31
C GLU A 106 -21.31 12.30 -26.22
N ASN A 107 -20.33 13.11 -25.83
CA ASN A 107 -19.09 13.29 -26.58
C ASN A 107 -18.15 12.09 -26.46
N SER A 108 -18.20 11.31 -25.35
CA SER A 108 -17.38 10.09 -25.20
C SER A 108 -17.96 8.89 -25.94
N ARG A 109 -19.24 8.90 -26.29
CA ARG A 109 -19.93 7.81 -27.00
C ARG A 109 -19.53 7.69 -28.45
N SER A 110 -19.37 8.82 -29.13
CA SER A 110 -19.13 8.85 -30.60
C SER A 110 -17.76 8.34 -31.02
N GLU A 111 -16.76 8.42 -30.15
CA GLU A 111 -15.38 8.04 -30.49
C GLU A 111 -15.10 6.53 -30.35
N HIS A 112 -16.00 5.73 -29.77
CA HIS A 112 -15.71 4.35 -29.37
C HIS A 112 -16.82 3.36 -29.69
N LEU A 113 -17.73 3.70 -30.63
CA LEU A 113 -18.76 2.78 -31.13
C LEU A 113 -18.09 1.75 -32.05
N SER A 114 -18.34 0.49 -31.76
CA SER A 114 -17.99 -0.66 -32.61
C SER A 114 -19.28 -1.28 -33.13
N THR A 115 -19.21 -2.08 -34.18
CA THR A 115 -20.37 -2.75 -34.75
C THR A 115 -20.28 -4.25 -34.48
N VAL A 116 -21.40 -4.88 -34.16
CA VAL A 116 -21.57 -6.34 -34.06
C VAL A 116 -22.75 -6.76 -34.92
N GLU A 117 -22.73 -7.99 -35.39
CA GLU A 117 -23.81 -8.58 -36.17
C GLU A 117 -24.73 -9.43 -35.27
N LEU A 118 -25.96 -8.99 -35.11
CA LEU A 118 -27.06 -9.78 -34.54
C LEU A 118 -27.75 -10.61 -35.63
N GLY A 119 -28.56 -11.59 -35.25
CA GLY A 119 -29.28 -12.42 -36.21
C GLY A 119 -30.31 -11.68 -37.08
N ASP A 120 -30.70 -10.48 -36.67
CA ASP A 120 -31.70 -9.59 -37.31
C ASP A 120 -31.12 -8.29 -37.87
N GLY A 121 -29.83 -8.02 -37.70
CA GLY A 121 -29.17 -6.85 -38.28
C GLY A 121 -27.90 -6.42 -37.58
N GLU A 122 -27.31 -5.31 -38.05
CA GLU A 122 -26.14 -4.72 -37.43
C GLU A 122 -26.55 -3.85 -36.22
N ALA A 123 -25.82 -3.99 -35.13
CA ALA A 123 -26.00 -3.22 -33.92
C ALA A 123 -24.70 -2.47 -33.55
N ALA A 124 -24.87 -1.23 -33.12
CA ALA A 124 -23.74 -0.42 -32.60
C ALA A 124 -23.52 -0.77 -31.12
N VAL A 125 -22.29 -1.03 -30.75
CA VAL A 125 -21.87 -1.45 -29.41
C VAL A 125 -20.95 -0.40 -28.80
N PHE A 126 -21.30 0.07 -27.62
CA PHE A 126 -20.43 0.83 -26.75
C PHE A 126 -19.91 -0.08 -25.64
N LEU A 127 -18.63 -0.46 -25.72
CA LEU A 127 -17.99 -1.35 -24.77
C LEU A 127 -17.01 -0.57 -23.92
N ARG A 128 -17.26 -0.51 -22.61
CA ARG A 128 -16.40 0.16 -21.64
C ARG A 128 -15.73 -0.86 -20.73
N GLY A 129 -14.42 -0.99 -20.88
CA GLY A 129 -13.61 -1.86 -20.03
C GLY A 129 -12.97 -1.11 -18.86
N PHE A 130 -13.08 -1.69 -17.66
CA PHE A 130 -12.42 -1.18 -16.44
C PHE A 130 -11.07 -1.84 -16.20
N TYR A 131 -10.33 -2.17 -17.28
CA TYR A 131 -9.05 -2.91 -17.20
C TYR A 131 -7.99 -2.19 -16.38
N VAL A 132 -7.99 -0.86 -16.47
CA VAL A 132 -7.01 0.01 -15.78
C VAL A 132 -7.16 -0.07 -14.26
N TYR A 133 -8.38 -0.31 -13.77
CA TYR A 133 -8.66 -0.39 -12.34
C TYR A 133 -7.87 -1.51 -11.64
N HIS A 134 -7.68 -2.65 -12.31
CA HIS A 134 -6.90 -3.76 -11.75
C HIS A 134 -5.43 -3.36 -11.52
N PHE A 135 -4.81 -2.60 -12.44
CA PHE A 135 -3.44 -2.15 -12.27
C PHE A 135 -3.30 -1.27 -11.02
N TYR A 136 -4.16 -0.28 -10.86
CA TYR A 136 -4.15 0.59 -9.67
C TYR A 136 -4.42 -0.19 -8.38
N THR A 137 -5.31 -1.17 -8.41
CA THR A 137 -5.61 -1.97 -7.23
C THR A 137 -4.41 -2.81 -6.80
N TYR A 138 -3.74 -3.50 -7.73
CA TYR A 138 -2.56 -4.30 -7.41
C TYR A 138 -1.38 -3.43 -6.97
N ALA A 139 -1.15 -2.32 -7.63
CA ALA A 139 -0.08 -1.41 -7.30
C ALA A 139 -0.30 -0.81 -5.90
N PHE A 140 -1.50 -0.38 -5.56
CA PHE A 140 -1.87 0.09 -4.22
C PHE A 140 -1.62 -0.97 -3.13
N ILE A 141 -1.92 -2.25 -3.39
CA ILE A 141 -1.62 -3.34 -2.44
C ILE A 141 -0.10 -3.46 -2.24
N VAL A 142 0.67 -3.41 -3.32
CA VAL A 142 2.14 -3.47 -3.27
C VAL A 142 2.71 -2.29 -2.49
N GLU A 143 2.19 -1.09 -2.68
CA GLU A 143 2.59 0.11 -1.94
C GLU A 143 2.37 -0.01 -0.43
N ILE A 144 1.20 -0.52 -0.02
CA ILE A 144 0.90 -0.76 1.40
C ILE A 144 1.91 -1.74 1.99
N ILE A 145 2.22 -2.83 1.29
CA ILE A 145 3.17 -3.85 1.75
C ILE A 145 4.58 -3.25 1.88
N LEU A 146 5.05 -2.51 0.87
CA LEU A 146 6.37 -1.89 0.88
C LEU A 146 6.48 -0.82 1.97
N SER A 147 5.50 0.06 2.09
CA SER A 147 5.48 1.11 3.11
C SER A 147 5.42 0.54 4.53
N SER A 148 4.62 -0.51 4.74
CA SER A 148 4.57 -1.24 6.00
C SER A 148 5.91 -1.90 6.32
N GLY A 149 6.58 -2.48 5.32
CA GLY A 149 7.93 -3.05 5.46
C GLY A 149 8.96 -2.02 5.93
N VAL A 150 8.97 -0.83 5.33
CA VAL A 150 9.83 0.29 5.72
C VAL A 150 9.57 0.70 7.17
N PHE A 151 8.29 0.84 7.56
CA PHE A 151 7.91 1.14 8.94
C PHE A 151 8.49 0.13 9.94
N VAL A 152 8.28 -1.16 9.68
CA VAL A 152 8.76 -2.26 10.53
C VAL A 152 10.29 -2.24 10.63
N LEU A 153 10.99 -2.05 9.52
CA LEU A 153 12.46 -1.99 9.50
C LEU A 153 13.01 -0.86 10.36
N ILE A 154 12.41 0.34 10.28
CA ILE A 154 12.83 1.50 11.09
C ILE A 154 12.61 1.22 12.58
N VAL A 155 11.45 0.65 12.94
CA VAL A 155 11.12 0.29 14.32
C VAL A 155 12.08 -0.76 14.86
N LEU A 156 12.35 -1.84 14.10
CA LEU A 156 13.28 -2.89 14.50
C LEU A 156 14.71 -2.35 14.68
N ALA A 157 15.17 -1.48 13.78
CA ALA A 157 16.50 -0.85 13.89
C ALA A 157 16.59 0.01 15.16
N GLY A 158 15.54 0.75 15.49
CA GLY A 158 15.46 1.56 16.71
C GLY A 158 15.46 0.71 17.98
N ILE A 159 14.69 -0.38 18.01
CA ILE A 159 14.66 -1.33 19.14
C ILE A 159 16.02 -1.98 19.32
N GLN A 160 16.66 -2.45 18.26
CA GLN A 160 18.00 -3.05 18.34
C GLN A 160 19.04 -2.09 18.92
N LYS A 161 18.96 -0.80 18.59
CA LYS A 161 19.83 0.23 19.18
C LYS A 161 19.62 0.35 20.69
N THR A 162 18.38 0.32 21.14
CA THR A 162 18.03 0.37 22.56
C THR A 162 18.50 -0.85 23.32
N ILE A 163 18.29 -2.06 22.76
CA ILE A 163 18.75 -3.34 23.36
C ILE A 163 20.27 -3.34 23.50
N ARG A 164 21.01 -2.89 22.48
CA ARG A 164 22.48 -2.80 22.55
C ARG A 164 22.96 -1.88 23.67
N TYR A 165 22.27 -0.77 23.88
CA TYR A 165 22.60 0.15 24.97
C TYR A 165 22.34 -0.47 26.35
N ILE A 166 21.20 -1.16 26.51
CA ILE A 166 20.90 -1.88 27.76
C ILE A 166 21.94 -2.96 28.06
N ARG A 167 22.33 -3.76 27.09
CA ARG A 167 23.39 -4.78 27.26
C ARG A 167 24.74 -4.17 27.65
N ARG A 168 25.09 -3.04 27.04
CA ARG A 168 26.30 -2.33 27.39
C ARG A 168 26.24 -1.83 28.84
N LEU A 169 25.14 -1.22 29.25
CA LEU A 169 24.96 -0.74 30.63
C LEU A 169 25.03 -1.89 31.63
N GLN A 170 24.43 -3.07 31.30
CA GLN A 170 24.55 -4.25 32.13
C GLN A 170 26.01 -4.70 32.29
N SER A 171 26.80 -4.76 31.21
CA SER A 171 28.23 -5.11 31.27
C SER A 171 29.04 -4.08 32.07
N GLU A 172 28.72 -2.81 32.01
CA GLU A 172 29.39 -1.75 32.78
C GLU A 172 29.05 -1.87 34.28
N ILE A 173 27.84 -2.28 34.64
CA ILE A 173 27.44 -2.59 36.03
C ILE A 173 28.19 -3.82 36.56
N GLU A 174 28.36 -4.88 35.76
CA GLU A 174 29.10 -6.09 36.13
C GLU A 174 30.59 -5.76 36.46
N ILE A 175 31.18 -4.79 35.74
CA ILE A 175 32.57 -4.30 36.05
C ILE A 175 32.58 -3.64 37.44
N LEU A 176 31.60 -2.78 37.75
CA LEU A 176 31.51 -2.14 39.07
C LEU A 176 31.27 -3.15 40.20
N GLU A 177 30.43 -4.14 39.96
CA GLU A 177 30.22 -5.27 40.92
C GLU A 177 31.46 -6.06 41.17
N GLY A 178 32.35 -6.17 40.16
CA GLY A 178 33.70 -6.76 40.29
C GLY A 178 34.68 -5.96 41.12
N GLY A 179 34.30 -4.76 41.58
CA GLY A 179 35.10 -3.90 42.47
C GLY A 179 35.94 -2.84 41.75
N ASP A 180 35.87 -2.74 40.42
CA ASP A 180 36.53 -1.69 39.64
C ASP A 180 35.70 -0.37 39.72
N LEU A 181 35.86 0.38 40.79
CA LEU A 181 35.18 1.66 41.01
C LEU A 181 35.75 2.81 40.19
N ASP A 182 36.91 2.64 39.55
CA ASP A 182 37.54 3.66 38.68
C ASP A 182 36.85 3.71 37.30
N TYR A 183 36.11 2.62 36.94
CA TYR A 183 35.38 2.58 35.70
C TYR A 183 34.13 3.46 35.73
N SER A 184 34.00 4.42 34.77
CA SER A 184 32.82 5.29 34.66
C SER A 184 31.75 4.74 33.77
N ILE A 185 30.48 4.87 34.16
CA ILE A 185 29.34 4.40 33.37
C ILE A 185 29.10 5.32 32.18
N THR A 186 28.93 4.72 31.00
CA THR A 186 28.66 5.49 29.77
C THR A 186 27.23 6.00 29.72
N VAL A 187 27.03 7.30 29.93
CA VAL A 187 25.73 7.98 29.80
C VAL A 187 25.51 8.33 28.32
N SER A 188 24.51 7.72 27.66
CA SER A 188 24.21 7.98 26.26
C SER A 188 22.73 8.29 26.04
N GLY A 189 22.45 9.47 25.53
CA GLY A 189 21.10 9.93 25.20
C GLY A 189 20.54 10.93 26.21
N ARG A 190 19.21 11.14 26.17
CA ARG A 190 18.45 12.07 27.06
C ARG A 190 17.10 11.45 27.43
N ASP A 191 17.09 10.15 27.67
CA ASP A 191 15.89 9.38 28.02
C ASP A 191 16.01 8.79 29.43
N GLU A 192 15.04 7.98 29.79
CA GLU A 192 14.93 7.32 31.10
C GLU A 192 16.15 6.42 31.36
N LEU A 193 16.70 5.76 30.31
CA LEU A 193 17.89 4.95 30.42
C LEU A 193 19.16 5.78 30.66
N ALA A 194 19.26 6.92 30.00
CA ALA A 194 20.37 7.85 30.25
C ALA A 194 20.32 8.45 31.67
N SER A 195 19.11 8.72 32.18
CA SER A 195 18.91 9.17 33.56
C SER A 195 19.30 8.08 34.58
N LEU A 196 18.95 6.82 34.27
CA LEU A 196 19.36 5.67 35.09
C LEU A 196 20.88 5.51 35.11
N ALA A 197 21.53 5.54 33.93
CA ALA A 197 22.97 5.47 33.81
C ALA A 197 23.68 6.57 34.59
N ALA A 198 23.19 7.82 34.49
CA ALA A 198 23.74 8.93 35.23
C ALA A 198 23.55 8.77 36.75
N GLY A 199 22.40 8.21 37.19
CA GLY A 199 22.18 7.92 38.62
C GLY A 199 23.12 6.84 39.17
N LEU A 200 23.39 5.82 38.38
CA LEU A 200 24.34 4.77 38.76
C LEU A 200 25.79 5.32 38.81
N ASP A 201 26.18 6.17 37.86
CA ASP A 201 27.49 6.78 37.84
C ASP A 201 27.67 7.73 39.02
N ALA A 202 26.69 8.55 39.37
CA ALA A 202 26.70 9.39 40.57
C ALA A 202 26.77 8.57 41.87
N MET A 203 26.11 7.42 41.92
CA MET A 203 26.19 6.47 43.05
C MET A 203 27.63 5.96 43.19
N ARG A 204 28.27 5.51 42.12
CA ARG A 204 29.66 5.10 42.09
C ARG A 204 30.56 6.19 42.63
N ASP A 205 30.45 7.42 42.11
CA ASP A 205 31.26 8.57 42.56
C ASP A 205 31.15 8.83 44.07
N SER A 206 30.01 8.54 44.67
CA SER A 206 29.82 8.68 46.11
C SER A 206 30.49 7.58 46.96
N TYR A 207 30.75 6.43 46.36
CA TYR A 207 31.40 5.27 47.01
C TYR A 207 32.94 5.33 46.93
N VAL A 208 33.53 5.88 45.88
CA VAL A 208 34.99 5.98 45.69
C VAL A 208 35.70 6.62 46.89
N PRO A 209 35.36 7.86 47.34
CA PRO A 209 36.09 8.52 48.46
C PRO A 209 35.89 7.79 49.79
N LYS A 210 34.77 7.10 49.96
CA LYS A 210 34.48 6.31 51.16
C LYS A 210 35.34 5.06 51.26
N HIS A 211 35.58 4.43 50.12
CA HIS A 211 36.43 3.23 50.03
C HIS A 211 37.90 3.58 50.28
N GLU A 212 38.45 4.67 49.69
CA GLU A 212 39.77 5.16 49.94
C GLU A 212 40.00 5.54 51.43
N SER A 213 39.01 6.15 52.06
CA SER A 213 39.13 6.53 53.50
C SER A 213 39.21 5.29 54.39
N ILE A 214 38.50 4.21 54.10
CA ILE A 214 38.52 2.95 54.80
C ILE A 214 39.89 2.24 54.63
N LEU A 215 40.43 2.20 53.45
CA LEU A 215 41.74 1.61 53.17
C LEU A 215 42.87 2.34 53.89
N ARG A 216 42.85 3.69 53.92
CA ARG A 216 43.83 4.51 54.60
C ARG A 216 43.75 4.37 56.13
N ASN A 217 42.61 4.14 56.71
CA ASN A 217 42.46 3.85 58.15
C ASN A 217 43.03 2.47 58.54
N ASN A 218 42.87 1.45 57.68
CA ASN A 218 43.41 0.10 57.93
C ASN A 218 44.92 0.00 57.74
N GLU A 219 45.54 0.90 56.99
CA GLU A 219 47.05 0.93 56.85
C GLU A 219 47.72 1.67 58.02
N ASN A 220 46.97 2.38 58.87
CA ASN A 220 47.50 3.10 60.03
C ASN A 220 47.33 2.38 61.39
N GLU A 221 46.77 1.17 61.43
CA GLU A 221 46.71 0.24 62.55
C GLU A 221 47.80 -0.83 62.43
#